data_ca3cd024473ad71621208d669fe4b1b4
#
_entry.id   ca3cd024473ad71621208d669fe4b1b4
#
_cell.length_a   1.000
_cell.length_b   1.000
_cell.length_c   1.000
_cell.angle_alpha   90.00
_cell.angle_beta   90.00
_cell.angle_gamma   90.00
#
_symmetry.space_group_name_H-M   'P 1'
#
loop_
_entity.id
_entity.type
_entity.pdbx_description
1 polymer ?
#
loop_
_entity_poly.entity_id
_entity_poly.type
_entity_poly.pdbx_seq_one_letter_code
_entity_poly.pdbx_strand_id
1 'polypeptide(L)'
;MRIPKVLAIHDISCAGRASLTVILPVLAACGIEAIPLPTAVLSNHLAFSHVSSLDFTPYMQSFMDAWDRNGISFDGIYSGYLASPEQVYVVKEAIKRYGVRIPVMIDPAMADHGRFYSGQ
;
A
#
# COMPACT_ATOMS: atom_id res chain seq x y z
N MET A 1 14.32 -9.37 -20.61
CA MET A 1 12.98 -8.80 -20.36
C MET A 1 12.97 -8.13 -18.99
N ARG A 2 12.55 -6.89 -18.93
CA ARG A 2 12.46 -6.17 -17.67
C ARG A 2 11.15 -6.53 -16.93
N ILE A 3 11.25 -6.83 -15.64
CA ILE A 3 10.07 -7.09 -14.82
C ILE A 3 9.46 -5.75 -14.40
N PRO A 4 8.16 -5.50 -14.69
CA PRO A 4 7.50 -4.28 -14.23
C PRO A 4 7.47 -4.20 -12.70
N LYS A 5 7.60 -2.99 -12.17
CA LYS A 5 7.57 -2.71 -10.73
C LYS A 5 6.37 -1.84 -10.40
N VAL A 6 5.55 -2.28 -9.46
CA VAL A 6 4.39 -1.52 -9.01
C VAL A 6 4.58 -1.13 -7.55
N LEU A 7 4.46 0.17 -7.28
CA LEU A 7 4.44 0.68 -5.91
C LEU A 7 3.07 0.36 -5.31
N ALA A 8 3.07 -0.49 -4.29
CA ALA A 8 1.84 -0.96 -3.65
C ALA A 8 1.69 -0.29 -2.28
N ILE A 9 0.81 0.70 -2.18
CA ILE A 9 0.58 1.48 -0.95
C ILE A 9 -0.63 0.88 -0.24
N HIS A 10 -0.39 -0.05 0.65
CA HIS A 10 -1.42 -0.82 1.35
C HIS A 10 -0.95 -1.20 2.75
N ASP A 11 -1.89 -1.60 3.58
CA ASP A 11 -1.58 -2.20 4.88
C ASP A 11 -1.10 -3.64 4.71
N ILE A 12 -0.48 -4.15 5.76
CA ILE A 12 -0.19 -5.58 5.90
C ILE A 12 -1.10 -6.12 7.00
N SER A 13 -2.02 -7.01 6.64
CA SER A 13 -2.79 -7.78 7.61
C SER A 13 -2.10 -9.13 7.79
N CYS A 14 -1.51 -9.36 8.95
CA CYS A 14 -0.66 -10.54 9.17
C CYS A 14 -1.47 -11.82 9.16
N ALA A 15 -2.40 -12.00 10.10
CA ALA A 15 -3.27 -13.16 10.08
C ALA A 15 -4.53 -12.88 9.27
N GLY A 16 -5.02 -13.87 8.53
CA GLY A 16 -6.22 -13.75 7.73
C GLY A 16 -6.02 -13.25 6.31
N ARG A 17 -4.81 -13.03 5.90
CA ARG A 17 -4.39 -12.63 4.54
C ARG A 17 -5.28 -11.56 3.89
N ALA A 18 -4.86 -10.32 3.96
CA ALA A 18 -5.52 -9.21 3.29
C ALA A 18 -4.48 -8.17 2.89
N SER A 19 -4.84 -7.32 1.94
CA SER A 19 -3.98 -6.23 1.44
C SER A 19 -2.63 -6.77 0.96
N LEU A 20 -1.50 -6.34 1.50
CA LEU A 20 -0.19 -6.72 0.97
C LEU A 20 0.07 -8.23 0.98
N THR A 21 -0.46 -8.97 1.95
CA THR A 21 -0.27 -10.43 1.99
C THR A 21 -0.99 -11.15 0.85
N VAL A 22 -1.96 -10.50 0.20
CA VAL A 22 -2.62 -11.00 -1.00
C VAL A 22 -1.99 -10.38 -2.26
N ILE A 23 -1.74 -9.07 -2.22
CA ILE A 23 -1.25 -8.31 -3.38
C ILE A 23 0.11 -8.82 -3.84
N LEU A 24 1.03 -9.07 -2.89
CA LEU A 24 2.38 -9.52 -3.23
C LEU A 24 2.38 -10.82 -4.04
N PRO A 25 1.73 -11.90 -3.59
CA PRO A 25 1.71 -13.14 -4.38
C PRO A 25 0.90 -13.03 -5.67
N VAL A 26 -0.20 -12.24 -5.67
CA VAL A 26 -1.01 -12.08 -6.87
C VAL A 26 -0.23 -11.36 -7.96
N LEU A 27 0.41 -10.24 -7.63
CA LEU A 27 1.21 -9.52 -8.62
C LEU A 27 2.42 -10.33 -9.09
N ALA A 28 3.06 -11.08 -8.18
CA ALA A 28 4.14 -11.97 -8.55
C ALA A 28 3.68 -13.03 -9.57
N ALA A 29 2.49 -13.59 -9.38
CA ALA A 29 1.91 -14.55 -10.33
C ALA A 29 1.63 -13.91 -11.69
N CYS A 30 1.42 -12.59 -11.74
CA CYS A 30 1.23 -11.84 -12.97
C CYS A 30 2.55 -11.38 -13.61
N GLY A 31 3.70 -11.76 -13.05
CA GLY A 31 5.00 -11.33 -13.54
C GLY A 31 5.38 -9.92 -13.16
N ILE A 32 4.81 -9.40 -12.09
CA ILE A 32 5.03 -8.03 -11.60
C ILE A 32 5.72 -8.08 -10.24
N GLU A 33 6.74 -7.27 -10.05
CA GLU A 33 7.33 -7.06 -8.74
C GLU A 33 6.54 -5.97 -8.02
N ALA A 34 5.84 -6.32 -6.94
CA ALA A 34 5.22 -5.33 -6.08
C ALA A 34 6.25 -4.83 -5.07
N ILE A 35 6.41 -3.52 -4.99
CA ILE A 35 7.27 -2.89 -4.00
C ILE A 35 6.36 -2.25 -2.96
N PRO A 36 6.26 -2.83 -1.75
CA PRO A 36 5.30 -2.35 -0.77
C PRO A 36 5.74 -1.07 -0.07
N LEU A 37 4.82 -0.13 0.06
CA LEU A 37 4.90 0.97 1.01
C LEU A 37 3.79 0.74 2.02
N PRO A 38 4.08 0.15 3.18
CA PRO A 38 3.04 -0.15 4.15
C PRO A 38 2.39 1.11 4.69
N THR A 39 1.07 1.09 4.84
CA THR A 39 0.32 2.16 5.53
C THR A 39 0.20 1.85 7.02
N ALA A 40 0.06 0.58 7.35
CA ALA A 40 -0.05 0.08 8.71
C ALA A 40 0.33 -1.39 8.72
N VAL A 41 0.78 -1.86 9.87
CA VAL A 41 0.96 -3.30 10.10
C VAL A 41 -0.09 -3.71 11.12
N LEU A 42 -0.97 -4.62 10.72
CA LEU A 42 -2.07 -5.09 11.55
C LEU A 42 -1.81 -6.54 11.96
N SER A 43 -2.11 -6.84 13.21
CA SER A 43 -1.95 -8.21 13.71
C SER A 43 -2.74 -9.21 12.88
N ASN A 44 -3.88 -8.75 12.37
CA ASN A 44 -4.78 -9.61 11.62
C ASN A 44 -5.78 -8.75 10.83
N HIS A 45 -6.51 -9.42 10.01
CA HIS A 45 -7.61 -8.90 9.22
C HIS A 45 -8.65 -8.19 10.10
N LEU A 46 -9.24 -7.11 9.62
CA LEU A 46 -10.16 -6.27 10.39
C LEU A 46 -11.50 -6.94 10.72
N ALA A 47 -11.81 -8.08 10.11
CA ALA A 47 -13.02 -8.84 10.43
C ALA A 47 -12.92 -9.58 11.77
N PHE A 48 -11.70 -9.76 12.31
CA PHE A 48 -11.52 -10.32 13.64
C PHE A 48 -11.90 -9.31 14.72
N SER A 49 -12.33 -9.80 15.89
CA SER A 49 -12.82 -8.93 16.96
C SER A 49 -11.72 -8.16 17.69
N HIS A 50 -10.49 -8.68 17.68
CA HIS A 50 -9.36 -8.03 18.34
C HIS A 50 -8.28 -7.74 17.33
N VAL A 51 -7.87 -6.48 17.24
CA VAL A 51 -6.85 -6.02 16.28
C VAL A 51 -5.82 -5.17 17.01
N SER A 52 -4.56 -5.50 16.86
CA SER A 52 -3.46 -4.63 17.23
C SER A 52 -2.84 -4.08 15.95
N SER A 53 -2.48 -2.81 15.94
CA SER A 53 -1.95 -2.19 14.73
C SER A 53 -0.81 -1.23 15.02
N LEU A 54 0.07 -1.08 14.05
CA LEU A 54 1.14 -0.09 14.04
C LEU A 54 0.91 0.83 12.84
N ASP A 55 0.72 2.12 13.10
CA ASP A 55 0.61 3.14 12.05
C ASP A 55 1.99 3.39 11.47
N PHE A 56 2.13 3.25 10.15
CA PHE A 56 3.41 3.39 9.48
C PHE A 56 3.66 4.81 8.94
N THR A 57 2.75 5.75 9.16
CA THR A 57 2.85 7.12 8.63
C THR A 57 4.23 7.75 8.89
N PRO A 58 4.81 7.66 10.11
CA PRO A 58 6.09 8.32 10.38
C PRO A 58 7.27 7.85 9.52
N TYR A 59 7.14 6.69 8.90
CA TYR A 59 8.24 6.06 8.15
C TYR A 59 8.06 6.12 6.63
N MET A 60 6.87 6.43 6.15
CA MET A 60 6.55 6.33 4.72
C MET A 60 7.42 7.25 3.87
N GLN A 61 7.60 8.50 4.32
CA GLN A 61 8.41 9.49 3.61
C GLN A 61 9.86 9.03 3.48
N SER A 62 10.44 8.53 4.57
CA SER A 62 11.84 8.09 4.56
C SER A 62 12.07 6.88 3.67
N PHE A 63 11.06 6.03 3.50
CA PHE A 63 11.15 4.90 2.57
C PHE A 63 11.26 5.40 1.13
N MET A 64 10.40 6.35 0.75
CA MET A 64 10.48 6.95 -0.59
C MET A 64 11.81 7.68 -0.81
N ASP A 65 12.29 8.39 0.20
CA ASP A 65 13.59 9.08 0.11
C ASP A 65 14.74 8.08 -0.13
N ALA A 66 14.71 6.94 0.54
CA ALA A 66 15.70 5.88 0.34
C ALA A 66 15.62 5.31 -1.08
N TRP A 67 14.42 5.08 -1.58
CA TRP A 67 14.23 4.60 -2.95
C TRP A 67 14.77 5.58 -3.97
N ASP A 68 14.52 6.87 -3.77
CA ASP A 68 15.03 7.92 -4.67
C ASP A 68 16.56 7.93 -4.70
N ARG A 69 17.19 7.79 -3.53
CA ARG A 69 18.66 7.73 -3.44
C ARG A 69 19.23 6.49 -4.12
N ASN A 70 18.47 5.40 -4.13
CA ASN A 70 18.88 4.15 -4.75
C ASN A 70 18.51 4.07 -6.24
N GLY A 71 17.88 5.10 -6.79
CA GLY A 71 17.48 5.13 -8.19
C GLY A 71 16.35 4.15 -8.52
N ILE A 72 15.53 3.79 -7.54
CA ILE A 72 14.41 2.87 -7.76
C ILE A 72 13.28 3.63 -8.44
N SER A 73 12.76 3.05 -9.51
CA SER A 73 11.66 3.61 -10.29
C SER A 73 10.50 2.63 -10.32
N PHE A 74 9.33 3.12 -10.75
CA PHE A 74 8.10 2.34 -10.76
C PHE A 74 7.41 2.43 -12.11
N ASP A 75 6.72 1.36 -12.49
CA ASP A 75 5.94 1.29 -13.72
C ASP A 75 4.44 1.44 -13.46
N GLY A 76 4.03 1.48 -12.21
CA GLY A 76 2.65 1.70 -11.80
C GLY A 76 2.57 1.98 -10.30
N ILE A 77 1.47 2.59 -9.88
CA ILE A 77 1.16 2.82 -8.47
C ILE A 77 -0.23 2.25 -8.20
N TYR A 78 -0.35 1.50 -7.11
CA TYR A 78 -1.62 0.96 -6.68
C TYR A 78 -1.79 1.21 -5.19
N SER A 79 -2.77 2.04 -4.80
CA SER A 79 -3.04 2.33 -3.40
C SER A 79 -4.39 1.77 -2.96
N GLY A 80 -4.50 1.40 -1.69
CA GLY A 80 -5.71 0.87 -1.09
C GLY A 80 -6.00 1.50 0.25
N TYR A 81 -6.12 0.69 1.29
CA TYR A 81 -6.43 1.16 2.63
C TYR A 81 -5.39 2.14 3.16
N LEU A 82 -5.87 3.29 3.63
CA LEU A 82 -5.04 4.31 4.29
C LEU A 82 -5.45 4.38 5.76
N ALA A 83 -4.45 4.41 6.64
CA ALA A 83 -4.68 4.38 8.09
C ALA A 83 -5.08 5.75 8.66
N SER A 84 -4.82 6.84 7.94
CA SER A 84 -5.11 8.20 8.43
C SER A 84 -5.25 9.18 7.27
N PRO A 85 -5.88 10.34 7.51
CA PRO A 85 -5.94 11.41 6.50
C PRO A 85 -4.55 11.91 6.07
N GLU A 86 -3.56 11.85 6.95
CA GLU A 86 -2.19 12.26 6.61
C GLU A 86 -1.61 11.41 5.49
N GLN A 87 -2.00 10.16 5.39
CA GLN A 87 -1.52 9.26 4.36
C GLN A 87 -2.04 9.62 2.96
N VAL A 88 -3.13 10.39 2.88
CA VAL A 88 -3.59 10.95 1.59
C VAL A 88 -2.50 11.85 1.01
N TYR A 89 -1.85 12.65 1.84
CA TYR A 89 -0.75 13.51 1.39
C TYR A 89 0.47 12.69 0.96
N VAL A 90 0.73 11.58 1.65
CA VAL A 90 1.81 10.67 1.26
C VAL A 90 1.53 10.05 -0.11
N VAL A 91 0.30 9.62 -0.36
CA VAL A 91 -0.09 9.09 -1.68
C VAL A 91 0.05 10.17 -2.76
N LYS A 92 -0.38 11.40 -2.48
CA LYS A 92 -0.19 12.52 -3.40
C LYS A 92 1.29 12.76 -3.70
N GLU A 93 2.14 12.68 -2.69
CA GLU A 93 3.57 12.84 -2.87
C GLU A 93 4.15 11.71 -3.72
N ALA A 94 3.72 10.48 -3.50
CA ALA A 94 4.14 9.35 -4.32
C ALA A 94 3.74 9.54 -5.78
N ILE A 95 2.52 9.99 -6.03
CA ILE A 95 2.03 10.27 -7.39
C ILE A 95 2.86 11.38 -8.04
N LYS A 96 3.16 12.43 -7.28
CA LYS A 96 3.97 13.55 -7.77
C LYS A 96 5.38 13.12 -8.13
N ARG A 97 6.01 12.26 -7.30
CA ARG A 97 7.37 11.78 -7.53
C ARG A 97 7.46 10.77 -8.66
N TYR A 98 6.51 9.85 -8.75
CA TYR A 98 6.62 8.65 -9.57
C TYR A 98 5.52 8.51 -10.61
N GLY A 99 4.37 9.17 -10.42
CA GLY A 99 3.15 8.88 -11.16
C GLY A 99 2.93 9.66 -12.45
N VAL A 100 3.87 10.52 -12.86
CA VAL A 100 3.63 11.47 -13.94
C VAL A 100 3.36 10.80 -15.31
N ARG A 101 3.97 9.65 -15.56
CA ARG A 101 3.87 8.95 -16.84
C ARG A 101 3.52 7.48 -16.71
N ILE A 102 3.00 7.07 -15.55
CA ILE A 102 2.68 5.67 -15.29
C ILE A 102 1.23 5.55 -14.81
N PRO A 103 0.61 4.38 -14.99
CA PRO A 103 -0.74 4.15 -14.47
C PRO A 103 -0.79 4.29 -12.95
N VAL A 104 -1.86 4.94 -12.47
CA VAL A 104 -2.13 5.08 -11.04
C VAL A 104 -3.52 4.53 -10.78
N MET A 105 -3.62 3.52 -9.93
CA MET A 105 -4.89 2.96 -9.51
C MET A 105 -5.09 3.25 -8.03
N ILE A 106 -6.20 3.89 -7.69
CA ILE A 106 -6.57 4.19 -6.32
C ILE A 106 -7.85 3.43 -6.00
N ASP A 107 -7.76 2.53 -5.02
CA ASP A 107 -8.90 1.78 -4.51
C ASP A 107 -9.13 2.21 -3.06
N PRO A 108 -10.03 3.18 -2.81
CA PRO A 108 -10.22 3.71 -1.45
C PRO A 108 -10.98 2.71 -0.59
N ALA A 109 -10.30 1.65 -0.16
CA ALA A 109 -10.85 0.57 0.63
C ALA A 109 -11.23 1.08 2.03
N MET A 110 -12.52 1.32 2.26
CA MET A 110 -13.01 1.85 3.53
C MET A 110 -14.22 1.06 4.07
N ALA A 111 -14.80 0.17 3.27
CA ALA A 111 -16.02 -0.54 3.64
C ALA A 111 -16.11 -1.89 2.93
N ASP A 112 -16.90 -2.78 3.52
CA ASP A 112 -17.17 -4.09 2.96
C ASP A 112 -18.54 -4.54 3.43
N HIS A 113 -19.28 -5.26 2.55
CA HIS A 113 -20.63 -5.73 2.85
C HIS A 113 -21.58 -4.64 3.41
N GLY A 114 -21.44 -3.41 2.88
CA GLY A 114 -22.27 -2.27 3.28
C GLY A 114 -21.90 -1.63 4.61
N ARG A 115 -20.76 -2.01 5.19
CA ARG A 115 -20.30 -1.48 6.49
C ARG A 115 -18.90 -0.91 6.36
N PHE A 116 -18.66 0.23 7.01
CA PHE A 116 -17.32 0.80 7.10
C PHE A 116 -16.41 -0.09 7.96
N TYR A 117 -15.12 -0.12 7.61
CA TYR A 117 -14.11 -0.74 8.45
C TYR A 117 -13.96 0.03 9.76
N SER A 118 -13.50 -0.64 10.83
CA SER A 118 -13.20 0.01 12.09
C SER A 118 -12.20 1.14 11.90
N GLY A 119 -12.48 2.28 12.51
CA GLY A 119 -11.60 3.45 12.42
C GLY A 119 -11.80 4.32 11.19
N GLN A 120 -12.76 4.00 10.36
CA GLN A 120 -13.08 4.81 9.17
C GLN A 120 -14.15 5.85 9.44
#